data_d275a770a0477c212caa00c5a73db9bb
#
_entry.id   d275a770a0477c212caa00c5a73db9bb
#
_cell.length_a   1.000
_cell.length_b   1.000
_cell.length_c   1.000
_cell.angle_alpha   90.00
_cell.angle_beta   90.00
_cell.angle_gamma   90.00
#
_symmetry.space_group_name_H-M   'P 1'
#
loop_
_entity.id
_entity.type
_entity.pdbx_description
1 polymer ?
#
loop_
_entity_poly.entity_id
_entity_poly.type
_entity_poly.pdbx_seq_one_letter_code
_entity_poly.pdbx_strand_id
1 'polypeptide(L)'
;MKIGIVCYPTFGGSGVVATELGMALADKGHEVHFITYKQPVRLDLLAKNINFHEVYVEEYPLFHFQPYELALSTKLVEIVSRYDLEILHVHYAIPHAYAAYMAKQMLAEKGIDVKVVTTLHGTDITLVGSHPTYKAAVEFSINKSDAVTVVSNNLKKDTLRLFNINIDIEVIYNFINLKKYPEIEHSECNRSALAAEGEKIIAHVSNMREVKRPLDVVEIFYKIQKEVPSKLLLVGEGPEIEKVEQRVKDLGIYEKVIFMGNSNDVNKILCYSDIFLLPSITESFGLAALEAMAAKTAVISTNTGGLPEVNIEGVTGYLSDLGNIDEMAANAILLLKNEALLNTIKKNGLEQARSFSLDEILPQYENIYRKARAVVAN
;
A
#
# COMPACT_ATOMS: atom_id res chain seq x y z
N MET A 1 -24.12 3.04 7.49
CA MET A 1 -23.73 1.72 8.01
C MET A 1 -22.75 1.91 9.16
N LYS A 2 -22.71 0.96 10.08
CA LYS A 2 -21.73 0.90 11.17
C LYS A 2 -20.67 -0.15 10.81
N ILE A 3 -19.43 0.29 10.65
CA ILE A 3 -18.35 -0.50 10.02
C ILE A 3 -17.16 -0.59 10.98
N GLY A 4 -16.74 -1.80 11.30
CA GLY A 4 -15.49 -2.06 11.99
C GLY A 4 -14.35 -2.27 10.97
N ILE A 5 -13.26 -1.54 11.10
CA ILE A 5 -12.05 -1.70 10.26
C ILE A 5 -10.93 -2.30 11.11
N VAL A 6 -10.36 -3.41 10.63
CA VAL A 6 -9.23 -4.09 11.25
C VAL A 6 -8.06 -4.09 10.27
N CYS A 7 -6.93 -3.52 10.69
CA CYS A 7 -5.74 -3.42 9.84
C CYS A 7 -4.45 -3.39 10.67
N TYR A 8 -3.31 -3.51 10.02
CA TYR A 8 -2.03 -3.20 10.65
C TYR A 8 -1.85 -1.67 10.74
N PRO A 9 -1.65 -1.11 11.93
CA PRO A 9 -1.51 0.34 12.15
C PRO A 9 -0.11 0.84 11.79
N THR A 10 0.39 0.52 10.59
CA THR A 10 1.75 0.79 10.16
C THR A 10 1.81 1.81 9.04
N PHE A 11 3.01 2.39 8.80
CA PHE A 11 3.29 3.24 7.63
C PHE A 11 3.27 2.48 6.29
N GLY A 12 3.12 1.16 6.30
CA GLY A 12 3.00 0.35 5.09
C GLY A 12 1.73 0.67 4.29
N GLY A 13 1.78 0.44 2.97
CA GLY A 13 0.71 0.81 2.05
C GLY A 13 -0.68 0.30 2.44
N SER A 14 -0.79 -0.94 2.94
CA SER A 14 -2.07 -1.51 3.39
C SER A 14 -2.69 -0.79 4.60
N GLY A 15 -1.86 -0.39 5.57
CA GLY A 15 -2.32 0.36 6.74
C GLY A 15 -2.81 1.76 6.36
N VAL A 16 -2.09 2.44 5.46
CA VAL A 16 -2.49 3.74 4.93
C VAL A 16 -3.80 3.65 4.14
N VAL A 17 -3.92 2.66 3.24
CA VAL A 17 -5.15 2.43 2.46
C VAL A 17 -6.34 2.17 3.36
N ALA A 18 -6.21 1.28 4.36
CA ALA A 18 -7.28 0.98 5.32
C ALA A 18 -7.73 2.23 6.10
N THR A 19 -6.76 3.04 6.54
CA THR A 19 -7.05 4.26 7.30
C THR A 19 -7.76 5.29 6.42
N GLU A 20 -7.26 5.55 5.23
CA GLU A 20 -7.87 6.51 4.30
C GLU A 20 -9.25 6.07 3.81
N LEU A 21 -9.46 4.77 3.60
CA LEU A 21 -10.78 4.22 3.31
C LEU A 21 -11.76 4.50 4.45
N GLY A 22 -11.36 4.19 5.68
CA GLY A 22 -12.23 4.42 6.84
C GLY A 22 -12.56 5.90 7.07
N MET A 23 -11.57 6.79 6.90
CA MET A 23 -11.82 8.23 6.96
C MET A 23 -12.81 8.70 5.89
N ALA A 24 -12.65 8.23 4.65
CA ALA A 24 -13.56 8.57 3.56
C ALA A 24 -14.99 8.02 3.75
N LEU A 25 -15.11 6.82 4.30
CA LEU A 25 -16.41 6.25 4.68
C LEU A 25 -17.09 7.09 5.76
N ALA A 26 -16.34 7.57 6.76
CA ALA A 26 -16.85 8.45 7.80
C ALA A 26 -17.32 9.81 7.25
N ASP A 27 -16.58 10.38 6.29
CA ASP A 27 -16.96 11.59 5.57
C ASP A 27 -18.26 11.41 4.77
N LYS A 28 -18.54 10.18 4.28
CA LYS A 28 -19.81 9.81 3.64
C LYS A 28 -20.97 9.56 4.63
N GLY A 29 -20.71 9.69 5.94
CA GLY A 29 -21.72 9.53 6.98
C GLY A 29 -21.87 8.11 7.53
N HIS A 30 -20.94 7.20 7.22
CA HIS A 30 -20.85 5.92 7.91
C HIS A 30 -20.24 6.11 9.30
N GLU A 31 -20.67 5.33 10.29
CA GLU A 31 -20.01 5.24 11.60
C GLU A 31 -18.89 4.21 11.50
N VAL A 32 -17.64 4.63 11.70
CA VAL A 32 -16.45 3.80 11.49
C VAL A 32 -15.70 3.58 12.80
N HIS A 33 -15.41 2.32 13.09
CA HIS A 33 -14.71 1.86 14.28
C HIS A 33 -13.39 1.17 13.86
N PHE A 34 -12.25 1.81 14.13
CA PHE A 34 -10.94 1.18 13.97
C PHE A 34 -10.63 0.30 15.17
N ILE A 35 -10.34 -0.97 14.94
CA ILE A 35 -10.07 -1.97 15.98
C ILE A 35 -8.69 -2.57 15.71
N THR A 36 -7.67 -2.07 16.38
CA THR A 36 -6.26 -2.44 16.16
C THR A 36 -5.45 -2.35 17.45
N TYR A 37 -4.24 -2.92 17.49
CA TYR A 37 -3.38 -2.90 18.68
C TYR A 37 -2.68 -1.55 18.93
N LYS A 38 -2.79 -0.58 18.03
CA LYS A 38 -2.25 0.79 18.16
C LYS A 38 -3.04 1.69 17.21
N GLN A 39 -3.09 2.98 17.51
CA GLN A 39 -3.71 3.95 16.61
C GLN A 39 -3.08 3.88 15.21
N PRO A 40 -3.89 3.69 14.15
CA PRO A 40 -3.40 3.70 12.78
C PRO A 40 -2.72 5.03 12.41
N VAL A 41 -1.68 4.91 11.61
CA VAL A 41 -1.01 6.08 11.05
C VAL A 41 -1.98 6.90 10.21
N ARG A 42 -1.93 8.21 10.33
CA ARG A 42 -2.82 9.18 9.66
C ARG A 42 -4.28 9.15 10.13
N LEU A 43 -4.66 8.37 11.15
CA LEU A 43 -6.00 8.40 11.71
C LEU A 43 -6.22 9.70 12.49
N ASP A 44 -7.20 10.49 12.07
CA ASP A 44 -7.66 11.67 12.81
C ASP A 44 -8.79 11.26 13.78
N LEU A 45 -8.47 11.22 15.07
CA LEU A 45 -9.42 10.87 16.12
C LEU A 45 -10.46 11.98 16.40
N LEU A 46 -10.23 13.17 15.87
CA LEU A 46 -11.17 14.30 16.00
C LEU A 46 -12.18 14.35 14.84
N ALA A 47 -11.98 13.51 13.82
CA ALA A 47 -12.90 13.43 12.70
C ALA A 47 -14.28 12.88 13.14
N LYS A 48 -15.32 13.45 12.58
CA LYS A 48 -16.70 13.02 12.87
C LYS A 48 -16.92 11.57 12.44
N ASN A 49 -17.68 10.80 13.21
CA ASN A 49 -18.04 9.40 12.96
C ASN A 49 -16.84 8.43 12.99
N ILE A 50 -15.72 8.82 13.55
CA ILE A 50 -14.53 7.94 13.76
C ILE A 50 -14.46 7.55 15.24
N ASN A 51 -14.27 6.25 15.47
CA ASN A 51 -14.01 5.67 16.77
C ASN A 51 -12.77 4.80 16.71
N PHE A 52 -11.97 4.79 17.75
CA PHE A 52 -10.79 3.93 17.87
C PHE A 52 -10.89 3.03 19.10
N HIS A 53 -10.60 1.77 18.92
CA HIS A 53 -10.62 0.76 19.98
C HIS A 53 -9.30 -0.02 19.96
N GLU A 54 -8.55 0.13 21.01
CA GLU A 54 -7.29 -0.58 21.16
C GLU A 54 -7.51 -2.04 21.53
N VAL A 55 -6.80 -2.93 20.83
CA VAL A 55 -6.70 -4.35 21.14
C VAL A 55 -5.49 -4.56 22.03
N TYR A 56 -5.73 -4.68 23.31
CA TYR A 56 -4.69 -4.98 24.28
C TYR A 56 -4.50 -6.49 24.42
N VAL A 57 -3.26 -6.94 24.40
CA VAL A 57 -2.89 -8.34 24.69
C VAL A 57 -2.19 -8.37 26.03
N GLU A 58 -2.84 -8.98 27.00
CA GLU A 58 -2.28 -9.08 28.35
C GLU A 58 -1.08 -10.02 28.37
N GLU A 59 0.00 -9.57 29.01
CA GLU A 59 1.17 -10.42 29.24
C GLU A 59 0.87 -11.44 30.32
N TYR A 60 0.92 -12.73 29.95
CA TYR A 60 0.75 -13.81 30.89
C TYR A 60 1.98 -14.73 30.87
N PRO A 61 2.62 -15.02 32.03
CA PRO A 61 3.91 -15.71 32.06
C PRO A 61 3.96 -17.09 31.37
N LEU A 62 2.82 -17.78 31.22
CA LEU A 62 2.73 -19.05 30.52
C LEU A 62 2.60 -18.92 29.00
N PHE A 63 2.31 -17.72 28.48
CA PHE A 63 2.25 -17.49 27.05
C PHE A 63 3.65 -17.17 26.51
N HIS A 64 4.29 -18.17 25.94
CA HIS A 64 5.56 -17.95 25.24
C HIS A 64 5.39 -17.01 24.03
N PHE A 65 4.25 -17.10 23.33
CA PHE A 65 3.83 -16.18 22.28
C PHE A 65 2.50 -15.53 22.70
N GLN A 66 2.40 -14.22 22.51
CA GLN A 66 1.19 -13.49 22.84
C GLN A 66 0.05 -13.86 21.87
N PRO A 67 -1.13 -14.28 22.37
CA PRO A 67 -2.25 -14.74 21.53
C PRO A 67 -3.06 -13.56 20.98
N TYR A 68 -2.46 -12.81 20.04
CA TYR A 68 -3.08 -11.62 19.46
C TYR A 68 -4.44 -11.92 18.80
N GLU A 69 -4.55 -13.01 18.05
CA GLU A 69 -5.78 -13.42 17.36
C GLU A 69 -6.93 -13.66 18.34
N LEU A 70 -6.65 -14.23 19.50
CA LEU A 70 -7.63 -14.46 20.55
C LEU A 70 -8.11 -13.12 21.14
N ALA A 71 -7.17 -12.24 21.49
CA ALA A 71 -7.48 -10.92 22.02
C ALA A 71 -8.29 -10.08 21.01
N LEU A 72 -7.90 -10.11 19.73
CA LEU A 72 -8.62 -9.43 18.66
C LEU A 72 -10.04 -9.99 18.49
N SER A 73 -10.21 -11.32 18.44
CA SER A 73 -11.54 -11.94 18.31
C SER A 73 -12.47 -11.52 19.45
N THR A 74 -11.97 -11.53 20.69
CA THR A 74 -12.74 -11.13 21.87
C THR A 74 -13.11 -9.64 21.80
N LYS A 75 -12.15 -8.79 21.41
CA LYS A 75 -12.41 -7.36 21.25
C LYS A 75 -13.43 -7.06 20.15
N LEU A 76 -13.39 -7.80 19.04
CA LEU A 76 -14.39 -7.69 17.99
C LEU A 76 -15.79 -8.04 18.49
N VAL A 77 -15.94 -9.11 19.28
CA VAL A 77 -17.22 -9.48 19.92
C VAL A 77 -17.74 -8.35 20.80
N GLU A 78 -16.87 -7.75 21.63
CA GLU A 78 -17.23 -6.62 22.49
C GLU A 78 -17.77 -5.44 21.67
N ILE A 79 -16.98 -5.00 20.66
CA ILE A 79 -17.28 -3.80 19.89
C ILE A 79 -18.50 -3.99 18.99
N VAL A 80 -18.64 -5.14 18.32
CA VAL A 80 -19.82 -5.46 17.52
C VAL A 80 -21.08 -5.43 18.39
N SER A 81 -21.06 -6.09 19.56
CA SER A 81 -22.21 -6.16 20.46
C SER A 81 -22.59 -4.79 21.06
N ARG A 82 -21.58 -3.95 21.35
CA ARG A 82 -21.78 -2.66 21.99
C ARG A 82 -22.30 -1.57 21.05
N TYR A 83 -21.85 -1.60 19.79
CA TYR A 83 -22.13 -0.54 18.81
C TYR A 83 -23.02 -0.99 17.67
N ASP A 84 -23.48 -2.25 17.67
CA ASP A 84 -24.30 -2.87 16.60
C ASP A 84 -23.64 -2.76 15.23
N LEU A 85 -22.34 -3.16 15.12
CA LEU A 85 -21.66 -3.10 13.86
C LEU A 85 -22.25 -4.10 12.86
N GLU A 86 -22.46 -3.64 11.63
CA GLU A 86 -23.06 -4.42 10.54
C GLU A 86 -22.01 -5.13 9.69
N ILE A 87 -20.82 -4.52 9.57
CA ILE A 87 -19.70 -4.99 8.76
C ILE A 87 -18.42 -5.01 9.60
N LEU A 88 -17.64 -6.07 9.48
CA LEU A 88 -16.23 -6.11 9.83
C LEU A 88 -15.43 -6.14 8.53
N HIS A 89 -14.83 -5.02 8.17
CA HIS A 89 -13.89 -4.98 7.04
C HIS A 89 -12.48 -5.18 7.56
N VAL A 90 -11.90 -6.31 7.22
CA VAL A 90 -10.59 -6.73 7.69
C VAL A 90 -9.58 -6.75 6.55
N HIS A 91 -8.41 -6.22 6.80
CA HIS A 91 -7.30 -6.20 5.87
C HIS A 91 -6.35 -7.34 6.23
N TYR A 92 -6.08 -8.24 5.29
CA TYR A 92 -5.34 -9.50 5.38
C TYR A 92 -6.18 -10.71 5.82
N ALA A 93 -5.94 -11.85 5.15
CA ALA A 93 -6.53 -13.14 5.47
C ALA A 93 -6.14 -13.61 6.87
N ILE A 94 -4.88 -13.43 7.24
CA ILE A 94 -4.35 -13.72 8.58
C ILE A 94 -3.55 -12.52 9.12
N PRO A 95 -3.62 -12.22 10.41
CA PRO A 95 -4.49 -12.86 11.41
C PRO A 95 -5.92 -12.32 11.40
N HIS A 96 -6.22 -11.24 10.65
CA HIS A 96 -7.40 -10.43 10.84
C HIS A 96 -8.70 -11.13 10.41
N ALA A 97 -8.77 -11.71 9.20
CA ALA A 97 -9.98 -12.41 8.77
C ALA A 97 -10.23 -13.68 9.60
N TYR A 98 -9.17 -14.38 10.02
CA TYR A 98 -9.28 -15.49 10.93
C TYR A 98 -9.93 -15.08 12.27
N ALA A 99 -9.41 -14.00 12.88
CA ALA A 99 -9.96 -13.48 14.14
C ALA A 99 -11.41 -12.98 13.98
N ALA A 100 -11.72 -12.32 12.85
CA ALA A 100 -13.08 -11.84 12.55
C ALA A 100 -14.07 -13.00 12.36
N TYR A 101 -13.66 -14.09 11.71
CA TYR A 101 -14.48 -15.30 11.62
C TYR A 101 -14.77 -15.89 13.00
N MET A 102 -13.78 -15.99 13.87
CA MET A 102 -13.98 -16.49 15.23
C MET A 102 -14.93 -15.59 16.03
N ALA A 103 -14.78 -14.26 15.89
CA ALA A 103 -15.72 -13.32 16.49
C ALA A 103 -17.16 -13.50 15.96
N LYS A 104 -17.31 -13.69 14.64
CA LYS A 104 -18.61 -13.94 14.00
C LYS A 104 -19.28 -15.20 14.56
N GLN A 105 -18.53 -16.28 14.78
CA GLN A 105 -19.08 -17.51 15.40
C GLN A 105 -19.57 -17.26 16.83
N MET A 106 -18.75 -16.59 17.66
CA MET A 106 -19.15 -16.24 19.02
C MET A 106 -20.37 -15.30 19.09
N LEU A 107 -20.52 -14.41 18.13
CA LEU A 107 -21.68 -13.51 18.01
C LEU A 107 -22.93 -14.24 17.55
N ALA A 108 -22.79 -15.20 16.64
CA ALA A 108 -23.92 -16.01 16.15
C ALA A 108 -24.60 -16.80 17.28
N GLU A 109 -23.83 -17.32 18.26
CA GLU A 109 -24.38 -17.96 19.47
C GLU A 109 -25.23 -17.00 20.32
N LYS A 110 -25.02 -15.69 20.19
CA LYS A 110 -25.80 -14.64 20.86
C LYS A 110 -26.92 -14.08 19.97
N GLY A 111 -27.14 -14.65 18.77
CA GLY A 111 -28.13 -14.17 17.80
C GLY A 111 -27.75 -12.86 17.10
N ILE A 112 -26.47 -12.47 17.13
CA ILE A 112 -25.95 -11.27 16.49
C ILE A 112 -25.31 -11.66 15.16
N ASP A 113 -25.80 -11.10 14.04
CA ASP A 113 -25.22 -11.28 12.71
C ASP A 113 -24.32 -10.10 12.35
N VAL A 114 -23.11 -10.40 11.91
CA VAL A 114 -22.13 -9.44 11.37
C VAL A 114 -21.51 -10.01 10.12
N LYS A 115 -21.33 -9.20 9.09
CA LYS A 115 -20.70 -9.63 7.83
C LYS A 115 -19.23 -9.32 7.82
N VAL A 116 -18.41 -10.28 7.37
CA VAL A 116 -16.96 -10.15 7.26
C VAL A 116 -16.58 -9.92 5.81
N VAL A 117 -15.99 -8.75 5.53
CA VAL A 117 -15.39 -8.41 4.24
C VAL A 117 -13.88 -8.42 4.40
N THR A 118 -13.18 -9.15 3.54
CA THR A 118 -11.71 -9.30 3.61
C THR A 118 -11.04 -8.72 2.39
N THR A 119 -10.09 -7.80 2.59
CA THR A 119 -9.21 -7.29 1.52
C THR A 119 -7.82 -7.92 1.64
N LEU A 120 -7.38 -8.60 0.57
CA LEU A 120 -6.06 -9.23 0.46
C LEU A 120 -5.05 -8.23 -0.11
N HIS A 121 -3.86 -8.16 0.52
CA HIS A 121 -2.84 -7.16 0.20
C HIS A 121 -1.55 -7.71 -0.42
N GLY A 122 -1.38 -9.03 -0.45
CA GLY A 122 -0.27 -9.71 -1.09
C GLY A 122 0.70 -10.39 -0.15
N THR A 123 1.19 -9.75 0.92
CA THR A 123 2.06 -10.40 1.91
C THR A 123 1.40 -11.63 2.53
N ASP A 124 0.10 -11.56 2.78
CA ASP A 124 -0.76 -12.62 3.28
C ASP A 124 -1.01 -13.74 2.25
N ILE A 125 -0.65 -13.55 1.01
CA ILE A 125 -0.85 -14.50 -0.08
C ILE A 125 0.48 -15.08 -0.55
N THR A 126 1.40 -14.23 -1.03
CA THR A 126 2.60 -14.68 -1.74
C THR A 126 3.80 -14.90 -0.84
N LEU A 127 3.84 -14.30 0.35
CA LEU A 127 4.94 -14.41 1.30
C LEU A 127 4.56 -15.31 2.49
N VAL A 128 3.90 -14.73 3.48
CA VAL A 128 3.57 -15.44 4.72
C VAL A 128 2.52 -16.51 4.48
N GLY A 129 1.48 -16.20 3.72
CA GLY A 129 0.32 -17.07 3.52
C GLY A 129 0.63 -18.33 2.71
N SER A 130 1.60 -18.27 1.79
CA SER A 130 2.02 -19.44 1.01
C SER A 130 2.89 -20.42 1.81
N HIS A 131 3.39 -20.02 2.98
CA HIS A 131 4.18 -20.93 3.84
C HIS A 131 3.30 -22.08 4.38
N PRO A 132 3.78 -23.34 4.37
CA PRO A 132 2.98 -24.51 4.77
C PRO A 132 2.30 -24.36 6.13
N THR A 133 2.93 -23.69 7.10
CA THR A 133 2.42 -23.46 8.44
C THR A 133 1.11 -22.64 8.45
N TYR A 134 0.95 -21.71 7.50
CA TYR A 134 -0.18 -20.75 7.47
C TYR A 134 -1.18 -21.02 6.36
N LYS A 135 -0.80 -21.79 5.34
CA LYS A 135 -1.60 -22.00 4.13
C LYS A 135 -3.04 -22.42 4.43
N ALA A 136 -3.23 -23.39 5.32
CA ALA A 136 -4.57 -23.87 5.66
C ALA A 136 -5.42 -22.79 6.34
N ALA A 137 -4.82 -21.96 7.20
CA ALA A 137 -5.52 -20.87 7.88
C ALA A 137 -5.90 -19.76 6.89
N VAL A 138 -5.03 -19.43 5.94
CA VAL A 138 -5.31 -18.43 4.88
C VAL A 138 -6.46 -18.91 4.01
N GLU A 139 -6.39 -20.13 3.48
CA GLU A 139 -7.43 -20.72 2.64
C GLU A 139 -8.78 -20.75 3.36
N PHE A 140 -8.78 -21.19 4.61
CA PHE A 140 -9.95 -21.19 5.47
C PHE A 140 -10.54 -19.79 5.65
N SER A 141 -9.70 -18.81 6.01
CA SER A 141 -10.15 -17.44 6.31
C SER A 141 -10.76 -16.77 5.08
N ILE A 142 -10.16 -16.95 3.91
CA ILE A 142 -10.69 -16.44 2.64
C ILE A 142 -12.07 -17.07 2.37
N ASN A 143 -12.17 -18.40 2.42
CA ASN A 143 -13.40 -19.13 2.10
C ASN A 143 -14.54 -18.92 3.12
N LYS A 144 -14.25 -18.38 4.30
CA LYS A 144 -15.23 -18.10 5.37
C LYS A 144 -15.62 -16.63 5.47
N SER A 145 -15.05 -15.78 4.64
CA SER A 145 -15.49 -14.39 4.51
C SER A 145 -16.81 -14.28 3.74
N ASP A 146 -17.65 -13.29 4.02
CA ASP A 146 -18.90 -13.03 3.29
C ASP A 146 -18.63 -12.37 1.93
N ALA A 147 -17.52 -11.63 1.82
CA ALA A 147 -17.02 -11.10 0.57
C ALA A 147 -15.49 -10.96 0.65
N VAL A 148 -14.82 -11.13 -0.49
CA VAL A 148 -13.36 -10.99 -0.57
C VAL A 148 -12.98 -10.08 -1.72
N THR A 149 -12.06 -9.15 -1.43
CA THR A 149 -11.47 -8.28 -2.44
C THR A 149 -9.96 -8.43 -2.49
N VAL A 150 -9.37 -8.14 -3.63
CA VAL A 150 -7.92 -8.08 -3.85
C VAL A 150 -7.54 -6.78 -4.52
N VAL A 151 -6.31 -6.35 -4.31
CA VAL A 151 -5.85 -5.02 -4.77
C VAL A 151 -5.35 -4.98 -6.22
N SER A 152 -5.31 -6.12 -6.92
CA SER A 152 -4.92 -6.20 -8.34
C SER A 152 -5.39 -7.50 -8.99
N ASN A 153 -5.48 -7.52 -10.31
CA ASN A 153 -5.74 -8.76 -11.07
C ASN A 153 -4.61 -9.78 -10.91
N ASN A 154 -3.37 -9.31 -10.82
CA ASN A 154 -2.23 -10.19 -10.59
C ASN A 154 -2.38 -10.92 -9.24
N LEU A 155 -2.69 -10.19 -8.17
CA LEU A 155 -2.89 -10.79 -6.86
C LEU A 155 -4.09 -11.77 -6.84
N LYS A 156 -5.17 -11.48 -7.58
CA LYS A 156 -6.28 -12.42 -7.78
C LYS A 156 -5.79 -13.73 -8.40
N LYS A 157 -5.01 -13.65 -9.49
CA LYS A 157 -4.45 -14.83 -10.15
C LYS A 157 -3.55 -15.64 -9.21
N ASP A 158 -2.67 -14.98 -8.45
CA ASP A 158 -1.81 -15.63 -7.49
C ASP A 158 -2.60 -16.29 -6.36
N THR A 159 -3.64 -15.65 -5.85
CA THR A 159 -4.52 -16.21 -4.82
C THR A 159 -5.18 -17.50 -5.32
N LEU A 160 -5.79 -17.47 -6.50
CA LEU A 160 -6.46 -18.64 -7.07
C LEU A 160 -5.48 -19.77 -7.47
N ARG A 161 -4.22 -19.44 -7.77
CA ARG A 161 -3.17 -20.41 -8.07
C ARG A 161 -2.63 -21.10 -6.80
N LEU A 162 -2.51 -20.36 -5.71
CA LEU A 162 -1.84 -20.84 -4.47
C LEU A 162 -2.80 -21.54 -3.51
N PHE A 163 -4.09 -21.20 -3.54
CA PHE A 163 -5.10 -21.66 -2.60
C PHE A 163 -6.32 -22.24 -3.31
N ASN A 164 -7.00 -23.17 -2.64
CA ASN A 164 -8.28 -23.73 -3.11
C ASN A 164 -9.42 -22.81 -2.63
N ILE A 165 -9.78 -21.84 -3.48
CA ILE A 165 -10.79 -20.82 -3.18
C ILE A 165 -12.10 -21.18 -3.84
N ASN A 166 -13.19 -21.19 -3.07
CA ASN A 166 -14.54 -21.58 -3.49
C ASN A 166 -15.55 -20.41 -3.45
N ILE A 167 -15.08 -19.20 -3.25
CA ILE A 167 -15.89 -17.97 -3.31
C ILE A 167 -15.34 -17.03 -4.37
N ASP A 168 -16.17 -16.12 -4.85
CA ASP A 168 -15.73 -15.08 -5.77
C ASP A 168 -14.84 -14.06 -5.07
N ILE A 169 -13.78 -13.66 -5.79
CA ILE A 169 -12.88 -12.59 -5.36
C ILE A 169 -13.08 -11.42 -6.31
N GLU A 170 -13.49 -10.27 -5.78
CA GLU A 170 -13.61 -9.03 -6.57
C GLU A 170 -12.29 -8.25 -6.55
N VAL A 171 -11.90 -7.68 -7.70
CA VAL A 171 -10.74 -6.78 -7.76
C VAL A 171 -11.22 -5.38 -7.45
N ILE A 172 -10.74 -4.82 -6.35
CA ILE A 172 -10.87 -3.40 -6.02
C ILE A 172 -9.46 -2.86 -5.81
N TYR A 173 -9.01 -2.06 -6.73
CA TYR A 173 -7.66 -1.52 -6.71
C TYR A 173 -7.39 -0.67 -5.47
N ASN A 174 -6.14 -0.62 -5.03
CA ASN A 174 -5.73 0.43 -4.12
C ASN A 174 -5.92 1.80 -4.79
N PHE A 175 -6.04 2.81 -3.96
CA PHE A 175 -6.40 4.15 -4.41
C PHE A 175 -5.45 5.21 -3.81
N ILE A 176 -5.59 6.41 -4.34
CA ILE A 176 -4.92 7.59 -3.84
C ILE A 176 -5.93 8.71 -3.56
N ASN A 177 -5.71 9.42 -2.45
CA ASN A 177 -6.47 10.63 -2.15
C ASN A 177 -5.83 11.84 -2.84
N LEU A 178 -6.32 12.18 -4.01
CA LEU A 178 -5.76 13.29 -4.82
C LEU A 178 -5.83 14.65 -4.13
N LYS A 179 -6.69 14.85 -3.14
CA LYS A 179 -6.74 16.10 -2.34
C LYS A 179 -5.46 16.35 -1.56
N LYS A 180 -4.65 15.31 -1.33
CA LYS A 180 -3.32 15.40 -0.70
C LYS A 180 -2.20 15.75 -1.68
N TYR A 181 -2.51 15.80 -2.98
CA TYR A 181 -1.61 16.15 -4.07
C TYR A 181 -2.16 17.40 -4.76
N PRO A 182 -2.14 18.59 -4.11
CA PRO A 182 -2.60 19.83 -4.72
C PRO A 182 -1.80 20.06 -6.01
N GLU A 183 -2.40 20.76 -6.96
CA GLU A 183 -1.70 21.24 -8.14
C GLU A 183 -0.65 22.28 -7.72
N ILE A 184 0.43 21.80 -7.14
CA ILE A 184 1.59 22.63 -6.83
C ILE A 184 2.30 22.87 -8.17
N GLU A 185 2.32 24.11 -8.64
CA GLU A 185 3.20 24.47 -9.75
C GLU A 185 4.64 24.17 -9.31
N HIS A 186 5.46 23.63 -10.20
CA HIS A 186 6.88 23.34 -9.90
C HIS A 186 7.65 24.55 -9.37
N SER A 187 7.16 25.76 -9.62
CA SER A 187 7.68 27.02 -9.10
C SER A 187 7.51 27.21 -7.59
N GLU A 188 6.51 26.56 -6.96
CA GLU A 188 6.27 26.61 -5.51
C GLU A 188 7.07 25.56 -4.73
N CYS A 189 7.63 24.59 -5.44
CA CYS A 189 8.48 23.57 -4.86
C CYS A 189 9.87 24.16 -4.59
N ASN A 190 10.32 24.23 -3.33
CA ASN A 190 11.65 24.70 -2.98
C ASN A 190 12.75 23.69 -3.37
N ARG A 191 12.81 23.39 -4.67
CA ARG A 191 13.71 22.42 -5.29
C ARG A 191 15.19 22.80 -5.12
N SER A 192 15.48 24.11 -5.02
CA SER A 192 16.82 24.64 -4.84
C SER A 192 17.52 24.20 -3.54
N ALA A 193 16.75 23.75 -2.54
CA ALA A 193 17.32 23.17 -1.32
C ALA A 193 17.88 21.74 -1.52
N LEU A 194 17.49 21.04 -2.59
CA LEU A 194 17.83 19.65 -2.83
C LEU A 194 18.80 19.45 -4.02
N ALA A 195 18.72 20.31 -5.01
CA ALA A 195 19.51 20.20 -6.24
C ALA A 195 19.85 21.60 -6.79
N ALA A 196 21.01 21.74 -7.44
CA ALA A 196 21.39 22.94 -8.14
C ALA A 196 20.52 23.18 -9.39
N GLU A 197 20.59 24.39 -9.95
CA GLU A 197 19.91 24.70 -11.18
C GLU A 197 20.37 23.77 -12.32
N GLY A 198 19.41 23.16 -13.03
CA GLY A 198 19.68 22.21 -14.11
C GLY A 198 19.93 20.77 -13.67
N GLU A 199 20.18 20.50 -12.38
CA GLU A 199 20.25 19.12 -11.88
C GLU A 199 18.86 18.46 -11.85
N LYS A 200 18.81 17.19 -12.21
CA LYS A 200 17.60 16.35 -12.13
C LYS A 200 17.51 15.65 -10.78
N ILE A 201 16.28 15.40 -10.32
CA ILE A 201 16.04 14.69 -9.05
C ILE A 201 15.41 13.35 -9.35
N ILE A 202 16.06 12.30 -8.89
CA ILE A 202 15.58 10.92 -8.92
C ILE A 202 15.17 10.54 -7.50
N ALA A 203 14.00 9.92 -7.32
CA ALA A 203 13.51 9.49 -6.01
C ALA A 203 13.28 7.99 -5.95
N HIS A 204 13.46 7.44 -4.75
CA HIS A 204 12.98 6.12 -4.34
C HIS A 204 12.36 6.21 -2.96
N VAL A 205 11.19 5.65 -2.79
CA VAL A 205 10.44 5.63 -1.52
C VAL A 205 10.10 4.20 -1.17
N SER A 206 10.65 3.68 -0.08
CA SER A 206 10.34 2.33 0.38
C SER A 206 10.76 2.12 1.84
N ASN A 207 10.37 0.97 2.40
CA ASN A 207 10.83 0.50 3.70
C ASN A 207 12.21 -0.22 3.62
N MET A 208 13.03 0.08 2.65
CA MET A 208 14.42 -0.37 2.41
C MET A 208 14.64 -1.85 2.74
N ARG A 209 13.73 -2.72 2.25
CA ARG A 209 13.84 -4.19 2.35
C ARG A 209 14.41 -4.76 1.06
N GLU A 210 14.99 -5.93 1.12
CA GLU A 210 15.54 -6.67 -0.03
C GLU A 210 14.54 -6.79 -1.20
N VAL A 211 13.26 -7.04 -0.91
CA VAL A 211 12.19 -7.09 -1.92
C VAL A 211 12.04 -5.79 -2.73
N LYS A 212 12.47 -4.65 -2.20
CA LYS A 212 12.46 -3.34 -2.85
C LYS A 212 13.73 -3.04 -3.65
N ARG A 213 14.76 -3.88 -3.52
CA ARG A 213 16.04 -3.79 -4.23
C ARG A 213 16.69 -2.40 -4.19
N PRO A 214 16.85 -1.79 -2.99
CA PRO A 214 17.40 -0.43 -2.90
C PRO A 214 18.85 -0.33 -3.39
N LEU A 215 19.62 -1.43 -3.42
CA LEU A 215 20.95 -1.48 -4.05
C LEU A 215 20.85 -1.26 -5.56
N ASP A 216 19.87 -1.86 -6.23
CA ASP A 216 19.66 -1.63 -7.66
C ASP A 216 19.32 -0.18 -7.97
N VAL A 217 18.58 0.49 -7.08
CA VAL A 217 18.30 1.94 -7.20
C VAL A 217 19.61 2.73 -7.26
N VAL A 218 20.60 2.38 -6.42
CA VAL A 218 21.92 3.01 -6.41
C VAL A 218 22.68 2.72 -7.71
N GLU A 219 22.65 1.48 -8.20
CA GLU A 219 23.32 1.10 -9.45
C GLU A 219 22.70 1.81 -10.67
N ILE A 220 21.36 1.87 -10.73
CA ILE A 220 20.65 2.61 -11.78
C ILE A 220 21.02 4.09 -11.73
N PHE A 221 20.97 4.70 -10.53
CA PHE A 221 21.34 6.10 -10.35
C PHE A 221 22.81 6.36 -10.72
N TYR A 222 23.72 5.45 -10.35
CA TYR A 222 25.13 5.57 -10.72
C TYR A 222 25.36 5.67 -12.23
N LYS A 223 24.55 4.95 -13.03
CA LYS A 223 24.58 5.05 -14.50
C LYS A 223 23.97 6.37 -14.97
N ILE A 224 22.82 6.76 -14.43
CA ILE A 224 22.13 8.03 -14.80
C ILE A 224 23.02 9.24 -14.56
N GLN A 225 23.64 9.37 -13.38
CA GLN A 225 24.43 10.53 -12.99
C GLN A 225 25.72 10.75 -13.80
N LYS A 226 26.17 9.73 -14.55
CA LYS A 226 27.28 9.87 -15.50
C LYS A 226 26.88 10.59 -16.79
N GLU A 227 25.60 10.52 -17.14
CA GLU A 227 25.05 11.03 -18.39
C GLU A 227 24.25 12.33 -18.19
N VAL A 228 23.64 12.50 -17.01
CA VAL A 228 22.76 13.61 -16.65
C VAL A 228 23.08 14.09 -15.23
N PRO A 229 23.49 15.34 -15.02
CA PRO A 229 23.66 15.90 -13.67
C PRO A 229 22.41 15.68 -12.83
N SER A 230 22.55 14.98 -11.72
CA SER A 230 21.39 14.57 -10.91
C SER A 230 21.71 14.27 -9.46
N LYS A 231 20.68 14.30 -8.61
CA LYS A 231 20.67 13.88 -7.21
C LYS A 231 19.71 12.71 -7.01
N LEU A 232 20.03 11.82 -6.07
CA LEU A 232 19.15 10.74 -5.66
C LEU A 232 18.59 11.05 -4.27
N LEU A 233 17.27 10.98 -4.12
CA LEU A 233 16.57 11.04 -2.85
C LEU A 233 16.15 9.63 -2.43
N LEU A 234 16.65 9.14 -1.30
CA LEU A 234 16.25 7.88 -0.69
C LEU A 234 15.37 8.17 0.52
N VAL A 235 14.11 7.78 0.44
CA VAL A 235 13.09 8.04 1.47
C VAL A 235 12.65 6.73 2.09
N GLY A 236 12.71 6.67 3.40
CA GLY A 236 12.35 5.53 4.23
C GLY A 236 13.56 4.88 4.89
N GLU A 237 13.27 3.95 5.79
CA GLU A 237 14.24 3.21 6.58
C GLU A 237 14.00 1.71 6.43
N GLY A 238 14.99 0.91 6.79
CA GLY A 238 14.86 -0.53 6.78
C GLY A 238 16.20 -1.27 6.79
N PRO A 239 16.17 -2.60 6.80
CA PRO A 239 17.35 -3.43 7.04
C PRO A 239 18.45 -3.29 5.99
N GLU A 240 18.15 -2.82 4.78
CA GLU A 240 19.15 -2.68 3.72
C GLU A 240 19.86 -1.31 3.71
N ILE A 241 19.46 -0.36 4.57
CA ILE A 241 19.96 1.03 4.51
C ILE A 241 21.49 1.13 4.69
N GLU A 242 22.06 0.35 5.61
CA GLU A 242 23.52 0.34 5.86
C GLU A 242 24.30 -0.16 4.63
N LYS A 243 23.79 -1.20 3.95
CA LYS A 243 24.38 -1.72 2.71
C LYS A 243 24.30 -0.70 1.58
N VAL A 244 23.19 0.01 1.50
CA VAL A 244 22.96 1.08 0.51
C VAL A 244 23.95 2.22 0.74
N GLU A 245 24.10 2.68 1.99
CA GLU A 245 25.05 3.74 2.35
C GLU A 245 26.51 3.34 2.03
N GLN A 246 26.90 2.12 2.37
CA GLN A 246 28.22 1.61 2.02
C GLN A 246 28.44 1.58 0.52
N ARG A 247 27.45 1.08 -0.25
CA ARG A 247 27.55 1.03 -1.72
C ARG A 247 27.68 2.42 -2.36
N VAL A 248 26.97 3.40 -1.85
CA VAL A 248 27.06 4.80 -2.28
C VAL A 248 28.47 5.36 -2.06
N LYS A 249 29.10 5.04 -0.91
CA LYS A 249 30.50 5.41 -0.62
C LYS A 249 31.49 4.70 -1.55
N ASP A 250 31.32 3.40 -1.77
CA ASP A 250 32.21 2.60 -2.66
C ASP A 250 32.19 3.13 -4.10
N LEU A 251 31.05 3.65 -4.55
CA LEU A 251 30.90 4.25 -5.88
C LEU A 251 31.38 5.72 -5.95
N GLY A 252 31.74 6.32 -4.82
CA GLY A 252 32.21 7.71 -4.76
C GLY A 252 31.13 8.76 -5.10
N ILE A 253 29.86 8.45 -4.84
CA ILE A 253 28.71 9.31 -5.18
C ILE A 253 27.97 9.84 -3.95
N TYR A 254 28.58 9.80 -2.76
CA TYR A 254 27.91 10.15 -1.49
C TYR A 254 27.30 11.55 -1.52
N GLU A 255 28.00 12.54 -2.07
CA GLU A 255 27.55 13.92 -2.19
C GLU A 255 26.36 14.11 -3.15
N LYS A 256 26.00 13.07 -3.91
CA LYS A 256 24.86 13.08 -4.85
C LYS A 256 23.64 12.35 -4.33
N VAL A 257 23.73 11.74 -3.14
CA VAL A 257 22.65 10.95 -2.54
C VAL A 257 22.20 11.59 -1.23
N ILE A 258 20.90 11.82 -1.11
CA ILE A 258 20.30 12.41 0.09
C ILE A 258 19.45 11.33 0.78
N PHE A 259 19.87 10.94 1.98
CA PHE A 259 19.11 10.02 2.83
C PHE A 259 18.13 10.83 3.69
N MET A 260 16.84 10.65 3.46
CA MET A 260 15.79 11.46 4.11
C MET A 260 15.13 10.77 5.31
N GLY A 261 15.46 9.49 5.55
CA GLY A 261 14.77 8.71 6.59
C GLY A 261 13.27 8.58 6.31
N ASN A 262 12.49 8.30 7.35
CA ASN A 262 11.03 8.25 7.26
C ASN A 262 10.44 9.66 7.15
N SER A 263 9.51 9.86 6.25
CA SER A 263 8.84 11.15 6.03
C SER A 263 7.32 10.99 5.97
N ASN A 264 6.62 11.95 6.56
CA ASN A 264 5.17 12.08 6.42
C ASN A 264 4.78 12.88 5.17
N ASP A 265 5.72 13.61 4.57
CA ASP A 265 5.54 14.51 3.43
C ASP A 265 6.04 13.90 2.10
N VAL A 266 5.84 12.58 1.92
CA VAL A 266 6.27 11.85 0.71
C VAL A 266 5.72 12.52 -0.57
N ASN A 267 4.50 13.02 -0.55
CA ASN A 267 3.88 13.73 -1.66
C ASN A 267 4.69 14.98 -2.07
N LYS A 268 5.22 15.75 -1.12
CA LYS A 268 6.06 16.91 -1.41
C LYS A 268 7.41 16.49 -2.01
N ILE A 269 8.02 15.44 -1.44
CA ILE A 269 9.30 14.92 -1.95
C ILE A 269 9.16 14.44 -3.39
N LEU A 270 8.08 13.72 -3.69
CA LEU A 270 7.80 13.26 -5.04
C LEU A 270 7.53 14.42 -6.00
N CYS A 271 6.85 15.49 -5.56
CA CYS A 271 6.62 16.70 -6.38
C CYS A 271 7.94 17.36 -6.83
N TYR A 272 9.02 17.27 -6.04
CA TYR A 272 10.34 17.78 -6.44
C TYR A 272 11.05 16.90 -7.47
N SER A 273 10.61 15.66 -7.65
CA SER A 273 11.32 14.64 -8.39
C SER A 273 10.95 14.61 -9.88
N ASP A 274 11.93 14.28 -10.73
CA ASP A 274 11.72 14.09 -12.16
C ASP A 274 11.38 12.64 -12.49
N ILE A 275 12.09 11.70 -11.84
CA ILE A 275 11.95 10.26 -12.02
C ILE A 275 11.77 9.58 -10.65
N PHE A 276 10.89 8.60 -10.62
CA PHE A 276 10.73 7.66 -9.51
C PHE A 276 11.20 6.27 -9.94
N LEU A 277 12.13 5.67 -9.19
CA LEU A 277 12.65 4.33 -9.45
C LEU A 277 12.00 3.31 -8.52
N LEU A 278 11.49 2.21 -9.09
CA LEU A 278 10.86 1.12 -8.34
C LEU A 278 11.28 -0.26 -8.88
N PRO A 279 12.53 -0.71 -8.64
CA PRO A 279 13.06 -1.98 -9.13
C PRO A 279 12.64 -3.20 -8.29
N SER A 280 11.47 -3.17 -7.68
CA SER A 280 11.00 -4.18 -6.72
C SER A 280 10.94 -5.58 -7.33
N ILE A 281 11.26 -6.62 -6.53
CA ILE A 281 11.09 -8.03 -6.90
C ILE A 281 9.62 -8.35 -7.14
N THR A 282 8.75 -7.83 -6.29
CA THR A 282 7.30 -7.98 -6.41
C THR A 282 6.57 -6.83 -5.76
N GLU A 283 5.46 -6.46 -6.35
CA GLU A 283 4.50 -5.49 -5.83
C GLU A 283 3.09 -6.04 -6.00
N SER A 284 2.31 -6.01 -4.96
CA SER A 284 0.90 -6.45 -5.08
C SER A 284 0.05 -5.50 -5.91
N PHE A 285 0.42 -4.21 -5.93
CA PHE A 285 -0.24 -3.16 -6.69
C PHE A 285 0.75 -2.10 -7.20
N GLY A 286 1.59 -1.54 -6.30
CA GLY A 286 2.51 -0.46 -6.64
C GLY A 286 2.03 0.90 -6.17
N LEU A 287 1.54 1.00 -4.92
CA LEU A 287 1.03 2.26 -4.36
C LEU A 287 2.04 3.41 -4.45
N ALA A 288 3.34 3.13 -4.24
CA ALA A 288 4.38 4.15 -4.35
C ALA A 288 4.56 4.68 -5.79
N ALA A 289 4.35 3.83 -6.80
CA ALA A 289 4.31 4.27 -8.21
C ALA A 289 3.09 5.17 -8.46
N LEU A 290 1.93 4.81 -7.92
CA LEU A 290 0.71 5.62 -8.03
C LEU A 290 0.88 6.98 -7.33
N GLU A 291 1.51 7.02 -6.15
CA GLU A 291 1.85 8.25 -5.43
C GLU A 291 2.78 9.15 -6.25
N ALA A 292 3.79 8.56 -6.90
CA ALA A 292 4.70 9.29 -7.79
C ALA A 292 3.96 9.89 -9.00
N MET A 293 3.07 9.13 -9.64
CA MET A 293 2.25 9.61 -10.75
C MET A 293 1.33 10.75 -10.34
N ALA A 294 0.70 10.66 -9.16
CA ALA A 294 -0.14 11.73 -8.62
C ALA A 294 0.65 13.01 -8.32
N ALA A 295 1.93 12.87 -7.96
CA ALA A 295 2.86 13.98 -7.77
C ALA A 295 3.50 14.51 -9.08
N LYS A 296 3.04 14.04 -10.25
CA LYS A 296 3.60 14.39 -11.58
C LYS A 296 5.07 13.99 -11.72
N THR A 297 5.45 12.81 -11.20
CA THR A 297 6.79 12.21 -11.31
C THR A 297 6.71 11.01 -12.24
N ALA A 298 7.61 10.94 -13.25
CA ALA A 298 7.63 9.82 -14.18
C ALA A 298 8.17 8.54 -13.51
N VAL A 299 7.56 7.39 -13.77
CA VAL A 299 7.87 6.13 -13.10
C VAL A 299 8.70 5.21 -14.01
N ILE A 300 9.81 4.72 -13.48
CA ILE A 300 10.58 3.60 -14.04
C ILE A 300 10.49 2.44 -13.06
N SER A 301 9.89 1.34 -13.45
CA SER A 301 9.65 0.22 -12.54
C SER A 301 9.94 -1.13 -13.20
N THR A 302 9.97 -2.19 -12.39
CA THR A 302 9.93 -3.56 -12.92
C THR A 302 8.53 -3.89 -13.44
N ASN A 303 8.44 -4.90 -14.32
CA ASN A 303 7.20 -5.44 -14.87
C ASN A 303 6.58 -6.53 -13.99
N THR A 304 6.82 -6.50 -12.67
CA THR A 304 6.44 -7.57 -11.74
C THR A 304 5.15 -7.28 -10.97
N GLY A 305 4.43 -8.35 -10.63
CA GLY A 305 3.23 -8.26 -9.80
C GLY A 305 2.13 -7.40 -10.41
N GLY A 306 1.57 -6.49 -9.60
CA GLY A 306 0.53 -5.53 -10.02
C GLY A 306 1.07 -4.27 -10.69
N LEU A 307 2.40 -4.07 -10.79
CA LEU A 307 2.98 -2.85 -11.38
C LEU A 307 2.52 -2.58 -12.81
N PRO A 308 2.41 -3.58 -13.73
CA PRO A 308 1.91 -3.33 -15.08
C PRO A 308 0.44 -2.90 -15.15
N GLU A 309 -0.32 -3.03 -14.05
CA GLU A 309 -1.70 -2.54 -13.97
C GLU A 309 -1.75 -1.04 -13.62
N VAL A 310 -0.69 -0.49 -13.06
CA VAL A 310 -0.54 0.92 -12.66
C VAL A 310 0.35 1.67 -13.64
N ASN A 311 1.54 1.14 -13.94
CA ASN A 311 2.53 1.73 -14.82
C ASN A 311 2.44 1.08 -16.22
N ILE A 312 1.99 1.85 -17.22
CA ILE A 312 1.78 1.36 -18.60
C ILE A 312 2.99 1.72 -19.44
N GLU A 313 3.62 0.70 -20.02
CA GLU A 313 4.85 0.80 -20.84
C GLU A 313 4.73 1.86 -21.93
N GLY A 314 5.66 2.82 -21.95
CA GLY A 314 5.75 3.90 -22.93
C GLY A 314 4.63 4.94 -22.86
N VAL A 315 3.67 4.78 -21.94
CA VAL A 315 2.51 5.69 -21.80
C VAL A 315 2.57 6.49 -20.51
N THR A 316 2.68 5.82 -19.36
CA THR A 316 2.72 6.45 -18.03
C THR A 316 4.09 6.38 -17.38
N GLY A 317 4.99 5.60 -17.95
CA GLY A 317 6.35 5.35 -17.51
C GLY A 317 6.99 4.27 -18.36
N TYR A 318 8.03 3.62 -17.83
CA TYR A 318 8.67 2.49 -18.47
C TYR A 318 8.76 1.31 -17.51
N LEU A 319 8.64 0.10 -18.09
CA LEU A 319 8.77 -1.17 -17.40
C LEU A 319 10.04 -1.87 -17.87
N SER A 320 10.68 -2.61 -16.98
CA SER A 320 11.85 -3.44 -17.31
C SER A 320 11.78 -4.76 -16.59
N ASP A 321 12.44 -5.78 -17.12
CA ASP A 321 12.56 -7.06 -16.44
C ASP A 321 13.33 -6.92 -15.12
N LEU A 322 12.97 -7.76 -14.16
CA LEU A 322 13.63 -7.77 -12.86
C LEU A 322 15.16 -7.91 -12.98
N GLY A 323 15.89 -6.97 -12.38
CA GLY A 323 17.35 -6.93 -12.39
C GLY A 323 17.96 -6.32 -13.65
N ASN A 324 17.16 -5.86 -14.61
CA ASN A 324 17.67 -5.18 -15.81
C ASN A 324 17.99 -3.71 -15.53
N ILE A 325 19.07 -3.51 -14.74
CA ILE A 325 19.56 -2.19 -14.30
C ILE A 325 19.93 -1.31 -15.52
N ASP A 326 20.48 -1.91 -16.57
CA ASP A 326 20.92 -1.17 -17.76
C ASP A 326 19.75 -0.56 -18.51
N GLU A 327 18.68 -1.30 -18.72
CA GLU A 327 17.47 -0.83 -19.38
C GLU A 327 16.75 0.22 -18.54
N MET A 328 16.61 0.01 -17.22
CA MET A 328 16.01 1.00 -16.32
C MET A 328 16.79 2.32 -16.34
N ALA A 329 18.12 2.27 -16.34
CA ALA A 329 18.96 3.46 -16.45
C ALA A 329 18.81 4.14 -17.84
N ALA A 330 18.79 3.37 -18.92
CA ALA A 330 18.62 3.89 -20.28
C ALA A 330 17.27 4.58 -20.45
N ASN A 331 16.19 3.99 -19.95
CA ASN A 331 14.85 4.58 -19.96
C ASN A 331 14.78 5.89 -19.15
N ALA A 332 15.41 5.94 -17.98
CA ALA A 332 15.51 7.16 -17.19
C ALA A 332 16.30 8.26 -17.93
N ILE A 333 17.44 7.94 -18.52
CA ILE A 333 18.28 8.86 -19.28
C ILE A 333 17.53 9.39 -20.52
N LEU A 334 16.81 8.52 -21.23
CA LEU A 334 15.95 8.91 -22.36
C LEU A 334 14.95 9.98 -21.94
N LEU A 335 14.22 9.78 -20.84
CA LEU A 335 13.25 10.74 -20.33
C LEU A 335 13.92 12.05 -19.90
N LEU A 336 15.02 11.96 -19.16
CA LEU A 336 15.71 13.15 -18.61
C LEU A 336 16.35 14.04 -19.70
N LYS A 337 16.76 13.44 -20.84
CA LYS A 337 17.30 14.16 -21.99
C LYS A 337 16.21 14.67 -22.96
N ASN A 338 14.96 14.19 -22.83
CA ASN A 338 13.83 14.60 -23.68
C ASN A 338 12.69 15.18 -22.86
N GLU A 339 12.74 16.47 -22.62
CA GLU A 339 11.79 17.17 -21.77
C GLU A 339 10.33 17.06 -22.27
N ALA A 340 10.11 17.11 -23.59
CA ALA A 340 8.78 16.97 -24.17
C ALA A 340 8.18 15.58 -23.88
N LEU A 341 8.98 14.52 -24.02
CA LEU A 341 8.57 13.16 -23.70
C LEU A 341 8.35 13.01 -22.19
N LEU A 342 9.25 13.52 -21.36
CA LEU A 342 9.12 13.49 -19.89
C LEU A 342 7.80 14.15 -19.45
N ASN A 343 7.48 15.32 -19.98
CA ASN A 343 6.24 16.03 -19.64
C ASN A 343 4.99 15.27 -20.10
N THR A 344 5.05 14.62 -21.27
CA THR A 344 3.97 13.76 -21.77
C THR A 344 3.72 12.57 -20.83
N ILE A 345 4.78 11.85 -20.44
CA ILE A 345 4.71 10.72 -19.50
C ILE A 345 4.17 11.17 -18.14
N LYS A 346 4.67 12.30 -17.60
CA LYS A 346 4.18 12.86 -16.33
C LYS A 346 2.68 13.20 -16.39
N LYS A 347 2.22 13.79 -17.48
CA LYS A 347 0.80 14.10 -17.70
C LYS A 347 -0.05 12.83 -17.75
N ASN A 348 0.37 11.86 -18.55
CA ASN A 348 -0.35 10.58 -18.67
C ASN A 348 -0.37 9.82 -17.35
N GLY A 349 0.74 9.85 -16.58
CA GLY A 349 0.81 9.27 -15.24
C GLY A 349 -0.21 9.89 -14.28
N LEU A 350 -0.37 11.23 -14.31
CA LEU A 350 -1.39 11.89 -13.50
C LEU A 350 -2.81 11.48 -13.91
N GLU A 351 -3.11 11.37 -15.21
CA GLU A 351 -4.43 10.88 -15.68
C GLU A 351 -4.67 9.43 -15.23
N GLN A 352 -3.64 8.58 -15.29
CA GLN A 352 -3.72 7.22 -14.76
C GLN A 352 -3.99 7.24 -13.25
N ALA A 353 -3.32 8.08 -12.47
CA ALA A 353 -3.56 8.21 -11.04
C ALA A 353 -5.00 8.66 -10.71
N ARG A 354 -5.61 9.48 -11.55
CA ARG A 354 -7.02 9.88 -11.41
C ARG A 354 -7.98 8.71 -11.51
N SER A 355 -7.70 7.72 -12.36
CA SER A 355 -8.53 6.52 -12.48
C SER A 355 -8.51 5.62 -11.22
N PHE A 356 -7.49 5.78 -10.38
CA PHE A 356 -7.37 5.14 -9.07
C PHE A 356 -7.64 6.11 -7.92
N SER A 357 -8.39 7.18 -8.15
CA SER A 357 -8.72 8.12 -7.08
C SER A 357 -9.65 7.49 -6.04
N LEU A 358 -9.56 7.98 -4.82
CA LEU A 358 -10.46 7.59 -3.74
C LEU A 358 -11.94 7.76 -4.13
N ASP A 359 -12.27 8.83 -4.87
CA ASP A 359 -13.65 9.12 -5.29
C ASP A 359 -14.19 8.06 -6.27
N GLU A 360 -13.32 7.45 -7.11
CA GLU A 360 -13.67 6.37 -8.04
C GLU A 360 -13.74 4.98 -7.35
N ILE A 361 -12.92 4.77 -6.33
CA ILE A 361 -12.79 3.45 -5.68
C ILE A 361 -13.76 3.29 -4.50
N LEU A 362 -14.02 4.35 -3.73
CA LEU A 362 -14.89 4.29 -2.56
C LEU A 362 -16.29 3.71 -2.84
N PRO A 363 -16.99 4.07 -3.95
CA PRO A 363 -18.29 3.50 -4.28
C PRO A 363 -18.26 1.98 -4.50
N GLN A 364 -17.12 1.43 -4.93
CA GLN A 364 -16.95 -0.01 -5.14
C GLN A 364 -16.95 -0.74 -3.78
N TYR A 365 -16.26 -0.21 -2.76
CA TYR A 365 -16.32 -0.75 -1.40
C TYR A 365 -17.72 -0.64 -0.79
N GLU A 366 -18.42 0.50 -0.95
CA GLU A 366 -19.80 0.63 -0.49
C GLU A 366 -20.74 -0.39 -1.15
N ASN A 367 -20.49 -0.73 -2.43
CA ASN A 367 -21.24 -1.77 -3.15
C ASN A 367 -20.98 -3.16 -2.58
N ILE A 368 -19.70 -3.50 -2.28
CA ILE A 368 -19.33 -4.76 -1.62
C ILE A 368 -20.04 -4.91 -0.28
N TYR A 369 -20.07 -3.86 0.56
CA TYR A 369 -20.76 -3.91 1.84
C TYR A 369 -22.27 -4.13 1.69
N ARG A 370 -22.91 -3.49 0.69
CA ARG A 370 -24.33 -3.72 0.38
C ARG A 370 -24.59 -5.16 -0.08
N LYS A 371 -23.74 -5.70 -0.96
CA LYS A 371 -23.83 -7.10 -1.41
C LYS A 371 -23.67 -8.07 -0.23
N ALA A 372 -22.65 -7.90 0.60
CA ALA A 372 -22.40 -8.75 1.76
C ALA A 372 -23.59 -8.78 2.72
N ARG A 373 -24.24 -7.62 2.96
CA ARG A 373 -25.44 -7.53 3.80
C ARG A 373 -26.70 -8.16 3.18
N ALA A 374 -26.81 -8.14 1.86
CA ALA A 374 -27.97 -8.70 1.16
C ALA A 374 -27.97 -10.24 1.16
N VAL A 375 -26.82 -10.89 1.39
CA VAL A 375 -26.73 -12.35 1.54
C VAL A 375 -27.34 -12.71 2.91
N VAL A 376 -28.60 -13.12 2.88
CA VAL A 376 -29.27 -13.71 4.07
C VAL A 376 -28.59 -15.07 4.34
N ALA A 377 -28.19 -15.30 5.60
CA ALA A 377 -27.69 -16.60 6.00
C ALA A 377 -28.79 -17.66 5.76
N ASN A 378 -28.56 -18.54 4.81
CA ASN A 378 -29.40 -19.74 4.58
C ASN A 378 -29.13 -20.78 5.65
#